data_2781c08f61d4d30f11691d7d1d6f0025
#
_entry.id   2781c08f61d4d30f11691d7d1d6f0025
#
_cell.length_a   1.000
_cell.length_b   1.000
_cell.length_c   1.000
_cell.angle_alpha   90.00
_cell.angle_beta   90.00
_cell.angle_gamma   90.00
#
_symmetry.space_group_name_H-M   'P 1'
#
loop_
_entity.id
_entity.type
_entity.pdbx_description
1 polymer ?
#
loop_
_entity_poly.entity_id
_entity_poly.type
_entity_poly.pdbx_seq_one_letter_code
_entity_poly.pdbx_strand_id
1 'polypeptide(L)'
;MKAKIRGSSLLPPRNRSRRPMTDLEQMVADLLDDLKIEFEREKPLKYLQGWRYFDFHLIEHGILIEVDGAYWHGDNPKPSYVAMMAKKNDMIKNWLAKKEGYKLVRIKEKQLKEDFSSVKNIISGEINKNLSRN
;
A
#
# COMPACT_ATOMS: atom_id res chain seq x y z
N MET A 1 -24.50 -23.79 2.47
CA MET A 1 -24.01 -23.64 2.71
C MET A 1 -23.33 -23.29 2.96
N LYS A 2 -23.49 -23.09 2.82
CA LYS A 2 -22.91 -22.77 3.16
C LYS A 2 -22.17 -22.33 3.63
N ALA A 3 -22.21 -22.24 3.81
CA ALA A 3 -21.57 -21.86 4.45
C ALA A 3 -20.80 -21.51 4.55
N LYS A 4 -20.74 -21.84 4.40
CA LYS A 4 -20.16 -21.59 4.57
C LYS A 4 -19.48 -20.88 4.56
N ILE A 5 -19.82 -20.69 4.53
CA ILE A 5 -19.50 -20.00 4.67
C ILE A 5 -18.54 -19.79 4.99
N ARG A 6 -18.60 -20.62 5.46
CA ARG A 6 -17.51 -20.26 5.64
C ARG A 6 -17.11 -19.08 5.01
N GLY A 7 -17.74 -18.25 4.88
CA GLY A 7 -17.47 -16.98 4.33
C GLY A 7 -16.30 -16.28 4.94
N SER A 8 -15.99 -16.60 6.19
CA SER A 8 -14.86 -15.96 6.87
C SER A 8 -13.53 -16.15 6.14
N SER A 9 -13.35 -17.25 5.39
CA SER A 9 -12.13 -17.48 4.64
C SER A 9 -12.07 -16.66 3.36
N LEU A 10 -13.20 -16.11 2.93
CA LEU A 10 -13.30 -15.36 1.68
C LEU A 10 -13.32 -13.85 1.88
N LEU A 11 -13.52 -13.40 3.09
CA LEU A 11 -13.62 -11.98 3.40
C LEU A 11 -12.51 -11.57 4.36
N PRO A 12 -11.98 -10.35 4.20
CA PRO A 12 -10.97 -9.88 5.14
C PRO A 12 -11.55 -9.69 6.53
N PRO A 13 -10.71 -9.73 7.56
CA PRO A 13 -11.17 -9.42 8.90
C PRO A 13 -11.69 -8.00 8.95
N ARG A 14 -12.20 -7.62 10.10
CA ARG A 14 -12.74 -6.32 10.39
C ARG A 14 -12.09 -5.19 9.61
N ASN A 15 -12.87 -4.20 9.25
CA ASN A 15 -12.46 -3.06 8.45
C ASN A 15 -11.24 -2.33 9.05
N ARG A 16 -10.09 -2.46 8.42
CA ARG A 16 -8.85 -1.84 8.88
C ARG A 16 -8.74 -0.37 8.49
N SER A 17 -9.63 0.13 7.63
CA SER A 17 -9.58 1.54 7.27
C SER A 17 -9.87 2.47 8.43
N ARG A 18 -10.37 1.92 9.55
CA ARG A 18 -10.59 2.70 10.77
C ARG A 18 -9.33 2.84 11.62
N ARG A 19 -8.27 2.10 11.30
CA ARG A 19 -7.01 2.22 12.02
C ARG A 19 -6.49 3.65 11.83
N PRO A 20 -6.02 4.31 12.91
CA PRO A 20 -5.49 5.67 12.75
C PRO A 20 -4.33 5.70 11.77
N MET A 21 -4.25 6.78 11.00
CA MET A 21 -3.13 6.97 10.09
C MET A 21 -1.88 7.41 10.84
N THR A 22 -0.73 6.95 10.38
CA THR A 22 0.53 7.53 10.83
C THR A 22 0.67 8.91 10.20
N ASP A 23 1.63 9.71 10.69
CA ASP A 23 1.88 11.03 10.13
C ASP A 23 2.25 10.95 8.65
N LEU A 24 3.05 9.95 8.28
CA LEU A 24 3.44 9.76 6.88
C LEU A 24 2.25 9.40 6.00
N GLU A 25 1.40 8.51 6.50
CA GLU A 25 0.20 8.14 5.77
C GLU A 25 -0.73 9.35 5.60
N GLN A 26 -0.83 10.19 6.62
CA GLN A 26 -1.64 11.38 6.55
C GLN A 26 -1.13 12.34 5.46
N MET A 27 0.19 12.47 5.34
CA MET A 27 0.77 13.28 4.29
C MET A 27 0.35 12.81 2.90
N VAL A 28 0.36 11.49 2.70
CA VAL A 28 -0.05 10.91 1.41
C VAL A 28 -1.55 11.10 1.20
N ALA A 29 -2.36 10.86 2.22
CA ALA A 29 -3.81 11.06 2.11
C ALA A 29 -4.14 12.49 1.74
N ASP A 30 -3.50 13.45 2.39
CA ASP A 30 -3.73 14.87 2.10
C ASP A 30 -3.33 15.22 0.67
N LEU A 31 -2.23 14.65 0.20
CA LEU A 31 -1.80 14.87 -1.17
C LEU A 31 -2.82 14.32 -2.17
N LEU A 32 -3.32 13.12 -1.91
CA LEU A 32 -4.32 12.51 -2.78
C LEU A 32 -5.60 13.34 -2.80
N ASP A 33 -6.00 13.86 -1.66
CA ASP A 33 -7.16 14.75 -1.58
C ASP A 33 -6.92 16.03 -2.39
N ASP A 34 -5.74 16.63 -2.27
CA ASP A 34 -5.39 17.84 -3.01
C ASP A 34 -5.42 17.59 -4.52
N LEU A 35 -5.01 16.41 -4.94
CA LEU A 35 -5.02 16.03 -6.35
C LEU A 35 -6.39 15.53 -6.81
N LYS A 36 -7.35 15.47 -5.89
CA LYS A 36 -8.72 15.02 -6.15
C LYS A 36 -8.75 13.58 -6.67
N ILE A 37 -7.89 12.75 -6.09
CA ILE A 37 -7.81 11.32 -6.42
C ILE A 37 -8.57 10.54 -5.37
N GLU A 38 -9.53 9.75 -5.82
CA GLU A 38 -10.33 8.92 -4.94
C GLU A 38 -9.52 7.69 -4.50
N PHE A 39 -9.51 7.41 -3.21
CA PHE A 39 -8.74 6.30 -2.68
C PHE A 39 -9.47 5.62 -1.53
N GLU A 40 -9.06 4.40 -1.25
CA GLU A 40 -9.45 3.71 -0.03
C GLU A 40 -8.19 3.27 0.71
N ARG A 41 -8.31 3.16 2.03
CA ARG A 41 -7.20 2.78 2.90
C ARG A 41 -7.23 1.29 3.20
N GLU A 42 -6.05 0.74 3.50
CA GLU A 42 -5.92 -0.64 3.97
C GLU A 42 -6.60 -1.63 3.03
N LYS A 43 -6.23 -1.54 1.76
CA LYS A 43 -6.79 -2.43 0.73
C LYS A 43 -6.33 -3.86 0.98
N PRO A 44 -7.24 -4.80 1.22
CA PRO A 44 -6.86 -6.19 1.44
C PRO A 44 -6.76 -6.95 0.12
N LEU A 45 -5.71 -7.77 0.00
CA LEU A 45 -5.62 -8.75 -1.06
C LEU A 45 -5.39 -10.12 -0.43
N LYS A 46 -6.07 -11.12 -0.95
CA LYS A 46 -6.00 -12.47 -0.42
C LYS A 46 -4.67 -13.12 -0.78
N TYR A 47 -4.02 -13.71 0.22
CA TYR A 47 -2.78 -14.45 0.01
C TYR A 47 -2.83 -15.73 0.84
N LEU A 48 -2.84 -16.88 0.16
CA LEU A 48 -2.99 -18.18 0.81
C LEU A 48 -4.23 -18.18 1.70
N GLN A 49 -4.07 -18.43 2.99
CA GLN A 49 -5.20 -18.44 3.93
C GLN A 49 -5.34 -17.13 4.70
N GLY A 50 -4.59 -16.12 4.31
CA GLY A 50 -4.61 -14.85 5.01
C GLY A 50 -4.80 -13.67 4.07
N TRP A 51 -4.37 -12.52 4.54
CA TRP A 51 -4.56 -11.27 3.84
C TRP A 51 -3.30 -10.43 3.94
N ARG A 52 -3.05 -9.64 2.89
CA ARG A 52 -2.04 -8.60 2.95
C ARG A 52 -2.73 -7.28 2.71
N TYR A 53 -2.38 -6.27 3.48
CA TYR A 53 -3.03 -4.97 3.42
C TYR A 53 -2.07 -3.96 2.81
N PHE A 54 -2.62 -3.13 1.93
CA PHE A 54 -1.85 -2.08 1.25
C PHE A 54 -2.37 -0.73 1.74
N ASP A 55 -1.47 0.19 2.00
CA ASP A 55 -1.84 1.44 2.68
C ASP A 55 -2.91 2.23 1.94
N PHE A 56 -2.79 2.35 0.63
CA PHE A 56 -3.76 3.07 -0.19
C PHE A 56 -4.03 2.35 -1.49
N HIS A 57 -5.27 2.44 -1.93
CA HIS A 57 -5.69 1.96 -3.25
C HIS A 57 -6.33 3.11 -4.00
N LEU A 58 -5.73 3.52 -5.11
CA LEU A 58 -6.30 4.56 -5.97
C LEU A 58 -7.35 3.89 -6.85
N ILE A 59 -8.60 4.04 -6.43
CA ILE A 59 -9.71 3.20 -6.90
C ILE A 59 -9.86 3.17 -8.42
N GLU A 60 -9.77 4.33 -9.06
CA GLU A 60 -10.01 4.43 -10.50
C GLU A 60 -8.78 4.17 -11.35
N HIS A 61 -7.63 3.90 -10.72
CA HIS A 61 -6.37 3.84 -11.46
C HIS A 61 -5.63 2.51 -11.35
N GLY A 62 -6.13 1.59 -10.55
CA GLY A 62 -5.46 0.30 -10.39
C GLY A 62 -4.08 0.41 -9.77
N ILE A 63 -3.89 1.40 -8.91
CA ILE A 63 -2.60 1.65 -8.26
C ILE A 63 -2.74 1.42 -6.76
N LEU A 64 -1.76 0.70 -6.21
CA LEU A 64 -1.62 0.55 -4.76
C LEU A 64 -0.42 1.35 -4.31
N ILE A 65 -0.52 1.98 -3.14
CA ILE A 65 0.58 2.74 -2.55
C ILE A 65 0.93 2.15 -1.21
N GLU A 66 2.23 1.92 -0.99
CA GLU A 66 2.79 1.54 0.31
C GLU A 66 3.69 2.68 0.78
N VAL A 67 3.53 3.07 2.03
CA VAL A 67 4.33 4.13 2.64
C VAL A 67 5.37 3.47 3.52
N ASP A 68 6.63 3.56 3.14
CA ASP A 68 7.73 2.90 3.83
C ASP A 68 8.44 3.88 4.77
N GLY A 69 8.37 3.62 6.07
CA GLY A 69 9.07 4.42 7.05
C GLY A 69 10.57 4.11 7.10
N ALA A 70 11.37 5.06 7.56
CA ALA A 70 12.81 4.89 7.70
C ALA A 70 13.17 3.90 8.79
N TYR A 71 12.21 3.51 9.55
CA TYR A 71 12.30 2.58 10.66
C TYR A 71 13.07 1.28 10.32
N TRP A 72 13.05 0.86 9.06
CA TRP A 72 13.70 -0.36 8.62
C TRP A 72 15.13 -0.15 8.18
N HIS A 73 15.65 1.07 8.26
CA HIS A 73 16.94 1.43 7.71
C HIS A 73 17.86 2.03 8.77
N GLY A 74 18.99 1.41 8.98
CA GLY A 74 20.19 1.99 9.56
C GLY A 74 20.14 2.43 11.00
N ASP A 75 19.52 3.52 11.28
CA ASP A 75 19.62 4.19 12.58
C ASP A 75 18.96 3.40 13.72
N ASN A 76 18.07 2.51 13.38
CA ASN A 76 17.39 1.69 14.38
C ASN A 76 17.28 0.27 13.83
N PRO A 77 18.39 -0.43 13.76
CA PRO A 77 18.42 -1.74 13.11
C PRO A 77 17.56 -2.75 13.85
N LYS A 78 16.80 -3.51 13.07
CA LYS A 78 16.01 -4.62 13.61
C LYS A 78 16.87 -5.86 13.68
N PRO A 79 16.55 -6.82 14.57
CA PRO A 79 17.21 -8.12 14.55
C PRO A 79 17.13 -8.70 13.13
N SER A 80 18.15 -9.45 12.74
CA SER A 80 18.24 -9.95 11.37
C SER A 80 17.04 -10.78 10.95
N TYR A 81 16.45 -11.55 11.88
CA TYR A 81 15.28 -12.34 11.52
C TYR A 81 14.06 -11.44 11.25
N VAL A 82 13.92 -10.33 11.97
CA VAL A 82 12.82 -9.38 11.75
C VAL A 82 13.00 -8.70 10.40
N ALA A 83 14.23 -8.29 10.10
CA ALA A 83 14.51 -7.66 8.80
C ALA A 83 14.24 -8.63 7.66
N MET A 84 14.61 -9.89 7.84
CA MET A 84 14.37 -10.93 6.84
C MET A 84 12.88 -11.15 6.62
N MET A 85 12.10 -11.18 7.69
CA MET A 85 10.64 -11.37 7.59
C MET A 85 9.99 -10.18 6.90
N ALA A 86 10.44 -8.96 7.20
CA ALA A 86 9.92 -7.76 6.55
C ALA A 86 10.21 -7.78 5.05
N LYS A 87 11.44 -8.17 4.68
CA LYS A 87 11.81 -8.26 3.28
C LYS A 87 10.98 -9.31 2.56
N LYS A 88 10.77 -10.45 3.20
CA LYS A 88 9.94 -11.51 2.63
C LYS A 88 8.52 -11.01 2.41
N ASN A 89 7.97 -10.29 3.38
CA ASN A 89 6.62 -9.75 3.27
C ASN A 89 6.52 -8.74 2.12
N ASP A 90 7.55 -7.91 1.94
CA ASP A 90 7.59 -6.96 0.82
C ASP A 90 7.59 -7.69 -0.51
N MET A 91 8.34 -8.78 -0.60
CA MET A 91 8.38 -9.59 -1.83
C MET A 91 7.01 -10.20 -2.12
N ILE A 92 6.34 -10.69 -1.09
CA ILE A 92 4.99 -11.24 -1.24
C ILE A 92 4.04 -10.16 -1.74
N LYS A 93 4.11 -8.97 -1.16
CA LYS A 93 3.25 -7.86 -1.58
C LYS A 93 3.52 -7.45 -3.01
N ASN A 94 4.80 -7.40 -3.41
CA ASN A 94 5.16 -7.06 -4.80
C ASN A 94 4.56 -8.06 -5.77
N TRP A 95 4.73 -9.34 -5.46
CA TRP A 95 4.20 -10.42 -6.31
C TRP A 95 2.68 -10.38 -6.36
N LEU A 96 2.05 -10.21 -5.19
CA LEU A 96 0.59 -10.26 -5.08
C LEU A 96 -0.06 -9.10 -5.84
N ALA A 97 0.47 -7.90 -5.70
CA ALA A 97 -0.05 -6.73 -6.40
C ALA A 97 -0.02 -6.96 -7.91
N LYS A 98 1.13 -7.45 -8.41
CA LYS A 98 1.29 -7.71 -9.83
C LYS A 98 0.34 -8.79 -10.31
N LYS A 99 0.21 -9.86 -9.55
CA LYS A 99 -0.67 -10.97 -9.89
C LYS A 99 -2.13 -10.50 -10.00
N GLU A 100 -2.54 -9.61 -9.11
CA GLU A 100 -3.91 -9.11 -9.08
C GLU A 100 -4.14 -7.95 -10.04
N GLY A 101 -3.13 -7.58 -10.80
CA GLY A 101 -3.28 -6.56 -11.83
C GLY A 101 -3.06 -5.13 -11.38
N TYR A 102 -2.48 -4.93 -10.22
CA TYR A 102 -2.22 -3.58 -9.70
C TYR A 102 -0.79 -3.15 -9.96
N LYS A 103 -0.61 -1.85 -10.11
CA LYS A 103 0.71 -1.24 -10.07
C LYS A 103 0.99 -0.84 -8.62
N LEU A 104 2.10 -1.31 -8.07
CA LEU A 104 2.48 -0.97 -6.70
C LEU A 104 3.52 0.14 -6.70
N VAL A 105 3.22 1.22 -5.99
CA VAL A 105 4.11 2.37 -5.84
C VAL A 105 4.54 2.44 -4.39
N ARG A 106 5.85 2.42 -4.13
CA ARG A 106 6.39 2.54 -2.78
C ARG A 106 6.94 3.93 -2.59
N ILE A 107 6.52 4.57 -1.51
CA ILE A 107 6.93 5.93 -1.18
C ILE A 107 7.67 5.89 0.15
N LYS A 108 8.89 6.40 0.15
CA LYS A 108 9.74 6.35 1.34
C LYS A 108 9.59 7.59 2.19
N GLU A 109 9.75 7.42 3.50
CA GLU A 109 9.70 8.53 4.44
C GLU A 109 10.61 9.67 4.01
N LYS A 110 11.81 9.35 3.57
CA LYS A 110 12.77 10.36 3.14
C LYS A 110 12.22 11.23 2.01
N GLN A 111 11.55 10.58 1.05
CA GLN A 111 10.94 11.33 -0.04
C GLN A 111 9.86 12.28 0.45
N LEU A 112 9.02 11.79 1.37
CA LEU A 112 7.94 12.61 1.91
C LEU A 112 8.46 13.80 2.70
N LYS A 113 9.54 13.63 3.46
CA LYS A 113 10.05 14.69 4.32
C LYS A 113 11.01 15.64 3.62
N GLU A 114 11.78 15.14 2.66
CA GLU A 114 12.86 15.93 2.05
C GLU A 114 12.59 16.33 0.60
N ASP A 115 11.65 15.64 -0.06
CA ASP A 115 11.40 15.89 -1.49
C ASP A 115 9.94 15.59 -1.82
N PHE A 116 9.06 16.31 -1.16
CA PHE A 116 7.62 16.09 -1.30
C PHE A 116 7.12 16.27 -2.75
N SER A 117 7.71 17.23 -3.47
CA SER A 117 7.30 17.46 -4.86
C SER A 117 7.60 16.26 -5.74
N SER A 118 8.66 15.52 -5.43
CA SER A 118 8.98 14.29 -6.13
C SER A 118 7.88 13.25 -5.94
N VAL A 119 7.33 13.14 -4.74
CA VAL A 119 6.23 12.21 -4.45
C VAL A 119 5.02 12.55 -5.31
N LYS A 120 4.67 13.82 -5.38
CA LYS A 120 3.56 14.28 -6.21
C LYS A 120 3.77 13.90 -7.67
N ASN A 121 5.00 14.10 -8.16
CA ASN A 121 5.33 13.77 -9.55
C ASN A 121 5.28 12.27 -9.81
N ILE A 122 5.71 11.47 -8.84
CA ILE A 122 5.67 10.01 -8.98
C ILE A 122 4.23 9.54 -9.11
N ILE A 123 3.35 10.00 -8.24
CA ILE A 123 1.94 9.60 -8.26
C ILE A 123 1.28 10.06 -9.56
N SER A 124 1.45 11.33 -9.91
CA SER A 124 0.86 11.87 -11.15
C SER A 124 1.38 11.14 -12.37
N GLY A 125 2.67 10.82 -12.37
CA GLY A 125 3.28 10.11 -13.49
C GLY A 125 2.72 8.70 -13.66
N GLU A 126 2.50 7.99 -12.57
CA GLU A 126 1.94 6.63 -12.66
C GLU A 126 0.50 6.67 -13.14
N ILE A 127 -0.27 7.64 -12.69
CA ILE A 127 -1.65 7.80 -13.16
C ILE A 127 -1.67 8.06 -14.66
N ASN A 128 -0.80 8.95 -15.13
CA ASN A 128 -0.72 9.28 -16.56
C ASN A 128 -0.31 8.08 -17.40
N LYS A 129 0.60 7.25 -16.89
CA LYS A 129 1.00 6.02 -17.61
C LYS A 129 -0.18 5.07 -17.76
N ASN A 130 -0.97 4.92 -16.70
CA ASN A 130 -2.11 4.02 -16.77
C ASN A 130 -3.17 4.52 -17.73
N LEU A 131 -3.39 5.83 -17.77
CA LEU A 131 -4.33 6.41 -18.74
C LEU A 131 -3.86 6.17 -20.18
N SER A 132 -2.54 6.24 -20.41
CA SER A 132 -1.98 6.03 -21.74
C SER A 132 -2.14 4.60 -22.24
N ARG A 133 -2.24 3.65 -21.33
CA ARG A 133 -2.40 2.24 -21.70
C ARG A 133 -3.82 1.87 -22.06
N ASN A 134 -4.74 2.69 -21.65
CA ASN A 134 -6.15 2.46 -21.91
C ASN A 134 -6.60 3.26 -23.12
#